data_65874b99aee28eba8d018c3c1accfd66
#
_entry.id   65874b99aee28eba8d018c3c1accfd66
#
_cell.length_a   1.000
_cell.length_b   1.000
_cell.length_c   1.000
_cell.angle_alpha   90.00
_cell.angle_beta   90.00
_cell.angle_gamma   90.00
#
_symmetry.space_group_name_H-M   'P 1'
#
loop_
_entity.id
_entity.type
_entity.pdbx_description
1 polymer ?
#
loop_
_entity_poly.entity_id
_entity_poly.type
_entity_poly.pdbx_seq_one_letter_code
_entity_poly.pdbx_strand_id
1 'polypeptide(L)'
;MSIPRSHMVIACRGGDRTAVEERPLLPPQAGELLLKVRVVGLCGTDLFKLDTGSVAPGTVLGHELVGEVAGVGNGVSGFCDGDRVAVPHHVACGQCPLCRRGAVTMCEAFKENLLAPGGFADHVVVKARATAHAARKLPDDLADDVAVFMEPAACVLRGVRHANIAPDGVAVVQGGGGMGLLHLLVLSAVYPQLRVLVIDPMEERRDLARGLGAEAAAAPGDDARRALMVVSDGLGADAVFDTVGGASLLDGALALTRPGGAVVLFAHASAGECAGFELNTLFKYERRILGSYSGALEDQSRVFSMMLEGALDPSALVSHRLPLVDFATGVAIARRRESLKILFAP
;
A
#
# COMPACT_ATOMS: atom_id res chain seq x y z
N MET A 1 27.26 -9.67 -14.14
CA MET A 1 27.68 -10.44 -12.92
C MET A 1 27.21 -11.88 -13.05
N SER A 2 27.90 -12.88 -12.48
CA SER A 2 27.39 -14.27 -12.50
C SER A 2 26.21 -14.39 -11.53
N ILE A 3 25.09 -14.95 -12.00
CA ILE A 3 23.92 -15.25 -11.15
C ILE A 3 24.33 -16.32 -10.12
N PRO A 4 24.08 -16.10 -8.80
CA PRO A 4 24.39 -17.08 -7.77
C PRO A 4 23.54 -18.36 -7.96
N ARG A 5 24.01 -19.50 -7.46
CA ARG A 5 23.28 -20.78 -7.57
C ARG A 5 22.14 -20.93 -6.56
N SER A 6 22.24 -20.19 -5.46
CA SER A 6 21.25 -20.17 -4.37
C SER A 6 21.08 -18.76 -3.83
N HIS A 7 19.98 -18.53 -3.12
CA HIS A 7 19.68 -17.28 -2.47
C HIS A 7 18.94 -17.53 -1.15
N MET A 8 19.03 -16.57 -0.24
CA MET A 8 18.32 -16.55 1.03
C MET A 8 16.89 -16.08 0.81
N VAL A 9 15.94 -16.71 1.53
CA VAL A 9 14.52 -16.32 1.57
C VAL A 9 13.98 -16.39 3.00
N ILE A 10 12.95 -15.59 3.30
CA ILE A 10 12.16 -15.72 4.51
C ILE A 10 10.90 -16.52 4.19
N ALA A 11 10.88 -17.78 4.60
CA ALA A 11 9.77 -18.69 4.33
C ALA A 11 8.79 -18.80 5.50
N CYS A 12 7.50 -18.76 5.24
CA CYS A 12 6.46 -19.08 6.21
C CYS A 12 6.51 -20.55 6.62
N ARG A 13 6.30 -20.84 7.91
CA ARG A 13 6.33 -22.20 8.48
C ARG A 13 4.96 -22.65 9.02
N GLY A 14 3.92 -21.92 8.71
CA GLY A 14 2.57 -22.10 9.23
C GLY A 14 2.33 -21.29 10.51
N GLY A 15 1.11 -20.81 10.66
CA GLY A 15 0.79 -19.78 11.63
C GLY A 15 1.63 -18.51 11.38
N ASP A 16 2.07 -17.89 12.46
CA ASP A 16 2.87 -16.67 12.43
C ASP A 16 4.40 -16.91 12.34
N ARG A 17 4.83 -18.15 12.19
CA ARG A 17 6.25 -18.54 12.21
C ARG A 17 6.87 -18.36 10.83
N THR A 18 8.08 -17.82 10.82
CA THR A 18 8.93 -17.71 9.65
C THR A 18 10.33 -18.25 9.91
N ALA A 19 11.05 -18.63 8.87
CA ALA A 19 12.44 -19.06 8.96
C ALA A 19 13.25 -18.57 7.77
N VAL A 20 14.53 -18.31 8.01
CA VAL A 20 15.52 -18.10 6.95
C VAL A 20 15.84 -19.45 6.30
N GLU A 21 15.76 -19.51 4.99
CA GLU A 21 16.09 -20.68 4.18
C GLU A 21 16.99 -20.29 3.04
N GLU A 22 17.89 -21.19 2.67
CA GLU A 22 18.59 -21.14 1.41
C GLU A 22 17.84 -21.98 0.35
N ARG A 23 17.56 -21.39 -0.82
CA ARG A 23 16.87 -22.05 -1.92
C ARG A 23 17.65 -21.92 -3.24
N PRO A 24 17.50 -22.91 -4.16
CA PRO A 24 18.05 -22.76 -5.49
C PRO A 24 17.53 -21.49 -6.19
N LEU A 25 18.42 -20.71 -6.79
CA LEU A 25 18.04 -19.57 -7.63
C LEU A 25 18.02 -20.00 -9.09
N LEU A 26 16.87 -19.85 -9.72
CA LEU A 26 16.72 -20.15 -11.15
C LEU A 26 16.99 -18.89 -11.98
N PRO A 27 17.63 -19.02 -13.15
CA PRO A 27 17.78 -17.90 -14.07
C PRO A 27 16.41 -17.45 -14.61
N PRO A 28 16.28 -16.17 -15.02
CA PRO A 28 15.03 -15.68 -15.58
C PRO A 28 14.75 -16.37 -16.92
N GLN A 29 13.49 -16.73 -17.14
CA GLN A 29 13.01 -17.29 -18.41
C GLN A 29 12.73 -16.19 -19.44
N ALA A 30 12.28 -16.58 -20.63
CA ALA A 30 11.90 -15.61 -21.66
C ALA A 30 10.81 -14.64 -21.15
N GLY A 31 11.04 -13.35 -21.32
CA GLY A 31 10.16 -12.29 -20.86
C GLY A 31 10.30 -11.91 -19.39
N GLU A 32 11.14 -12.58 -18.60
CA GLU A 32 11.31 -12.34 -17.15
C GLU A 32 12.55 -11.51 -16.84
N LEU A 33 12.53 -10.82 -15.68
CA LEU A 33 13.72 -10.20 -15.08
C LEU A 33 14.09 -10.97 -13.80
N LEU A 34 15.39 -11.04 -13.52
CA LEU A 34 15.90 -11.38 -12.21
C LEU A 34 16.35 -10.10 -11.53
N LEU A 35 15.80 -9.78 -10.37
CA LEU A 35 16.22 -8.67 -9.55
C LEU A 35 16.99 -9.16 -8.32
N LYS A 36 18.13 -8.54 -8.02
CA LYS A 36 18.73 -8.55 -6.69
C LYS A 36 17.96 -7.52 -5.86
N VAL A 37 17.32 -7.94 -4.79
CA VAL A 37 16.53 -7.06 -3.93
C VAL A 37 17.47 -6.05 -3.25
N ARG A 38 17.14 -4.79 -3.32
CA ARG A 38 17.81 -3.70 -2.62
C ARG A 38 17.12 -3.35 -1.32
N VAL A 39 15.78 -3.27 -1.40
CA VAL A 39 14.91 -2.99 -0.26
C VAL A 39 13.52 -3.56 -0.50
N VAL A 40 12.90 -4.05 0.56
CA VAL A 40 11.50 -4.54 0.56
C VAL A 40 10.77 -4.05 1.80
N GLY A 41 9.56 -3.52 1.62
CA GLY A 41 8.69 -3.00 2.68
C GLY A 41 7.84 -4.09 3.33
N LEU A 42 7.62 -3.97 4.65
CA LEU A 42 6.63 -4.77 5.37
C LEU A 42 5.26 -4.12 5.22
N CYS A 43 4.31 -4.88 4.68
CA CYS A 43 2.92 -4.47 4.50
C CYS A 43 2.03 -5.00 5.64
N GLY A 44 0.95 -4.26 5.98
CA GLY A 44 -0.10 -4.76 6.87
C GLY A 44 -0.75 -6.06 6.38
N THR A 45 -0.81 -6.28 5.07
CA THR A 45 -1.29 -7.53 4.48
C THR A 45 -0.38 -8.72 4.80
N ASP A 46 0.94 -8.52 4.89
CA ASP A 46 1.86 -9.59 5.30
C ASP A 46 1.61 -9.98 6.76
N LEU A 47 1.43 -8.99 7.65
CA LEU A 47 1.06 -9.22 9.05
C LEU A 47 -0.29 -9.94 9.16
N PHE A 48 -1.31 -9.47 8.44
CA PHE A 48 -2.63 -10.11 8.44
C PHE A 48 -2.55 -11.57 8.00
N LYS A 49 -1.80 -11.88 6.96
CA LYS A 49 -1.59 -13.25 6.48
C LYS A 49 -0.87 -14.14 7.51
N LEU A 50 0.14 -13.60 8.19
CA LEU A 50 0.86 -14.31 9.24
C LEU A 50 -0.06 -14.54 10.45
N ASP A 51 -0.80 -13.53 10.90
CA ASP A 51 -1.64 -13.59 12.10
C ASP A 51 -2.85 -14.52 11.92
N THR A 52 -3.41 -14.57 10.71
CA THR A 52 -4.52 -15.49 10.38
C THR A 52 -4.07 -16.90 10.01
N GLY A 53 -2.77 -17.11 9.81
CA GLY A 53 -2.25 -18.39 9.33
C GLY A 53 -2.76 -18.78 7.92
N SER A 54 -3.23 -17.81 7.13
CA SER A 54 -3.82 -18.03 5.80
C SER A 54 -2.78 -18.35 4.73
N VAL A 55 -1.51 -18.49 5.10
CA VAL A 55 -0.38 -18.72 4.19
C VAL A 55 0.13 -20.17 4.31
N ALA A 56 0.26 -20.85 3.18
CA ALA A 56 0.82 -22.19 3.16
C ALA A 56 2.30 -22.20 3.61
N PRO A 57 2.75 -23.22 4.34
CA PRO A 57 4.15 -23.40 4.65
C PRO A 57 5.01 -23.39 3.38
N GLY A 58 6.18 -22.77 3.44
CA GLY A 58 7.08 -22.58 2.31
C GLY A 58 6.81 -21.34 1.45
N THR A 59 5.70 -20.63 1.64
CA THR A 59 5.43 -19.36 0.95
C THR A 59 6.41 -18.27 1.41
N VAL A 60 6.90 -17.47 0.47
CA VAL A 60 7.66 -16.25 0.72
C VAL A 60 6.73 -15.06 0.45
N LEU A 61 6.58 -14.17 1.42
CA LEU A 61 5.78 -12.95 1.32
C LEU A 61 6.62 -11.77 0.79
N GLY A 62 6.09 -10.55 0.89
CA GLY A 62 6.75 -9.33 0.44
C GLY A 62 6.38 -8.99 -1.01
N HIS A 63 5.97 -7.74 -1.22
CA HIS A 63 5.46 -7.29 -2.51
C HIS A 63 5.68 -5.79 -2.78
N GLU A 64 6.27 -5.09 -1.84
CA GLU A 64 6.68 -3.69 -1.96
C GLU A 64 8.20 -3.64 -2.05
N LEU A 65 8.78 -3.64 -3.25
CA LEU A 65 10.23 -3.76 -3.38
C LEU A 65 10.85 -2.88 -4.47
N VAL A 66 12.11 -2.58 -4.25
CA VAL A 66 13.04 -2.08 -5.26
C VAL A 66 14.18 -3.10 -5.39
N GLY A 67 14.55 -3.42 -6.61
CA GLY A 67 15.66 -4.31 -6.91
C GLY A 67 16.56 -3.74 -8.00
N GLU A 68 17.71 -4.36 -8.16
CA GLU A 68 18.67 -4.12 -9.24
C GLU A 68 18.64 -5.31 -10.18
N VAL A 69 18.60 -5.06 -11.49
CA VAL A 69 18.58 -6.12 -12.50
C VAL A 69 19.90 -6.91 -12.44
N ALA A 70 19.79 -8.20 -12.12
CA ALA A 70 20.88 -9.16 -12.06
C ALA A 70 20.85 -10.16 -13.22
N GLY A 71 19.79 -10.15 -14.02
CA GLY A 71 19.66 -10.97 -15.22
C GLY A 71 18.42 -10.61 -16.02
N VAL A 72 18.55 -10.71 -17.33
CA VAL A 72 17.51 -10.36 -18.30
C VAL A 72 17.16 -11.58 -19.13
N GLY A 73 15.91 -12.01 -19.11
CA GLY A 73 15.41 -13.13 -19.91
C GLY A 73 15.30 -12.78 -21.39
N ASN A 74 15.32 -13.81 -22.24
CA ASN A 74 15.20 -13.61 -23.68
C ASN A 74 13.93 -12.85 -24.05
N GLY A 75 14.05 -11.90 -24.99
CA GLY A 75 12.90 -11.11 -25.49
C GLY A 75 12.51 -9.91 -24.61
N VAL A 76 13.15 -9.69 -23.47
CA VAL A 76 12.98 -8.48 -22.69
C VAL A 76 13.78 -7.34 -23.33
N SER A 77 13.18 -6.16 -23.43
CA SER A 77 13.82 -4.94 -23.91
C SER A 77 13.64 -3.79 -22.91
N GLY A 78 14.52 -2.80 -22.96
CA GLY A 78 14.47 -1.60 -22.12
C GLY A 78 15.12 -1.76 -20.73
N PHE A 79 15.62 -2.95 -20.40
CA PHE A 79 16.33 -3.24 -19.15
C PHE A 79 17.70 -3.85 -19.43
N CYS A 80 18.68 -3.52 -18.60
CA CYS A 80 20.02 -4.10 -18.62
C CYS A 80 20.50 -4.35 -17.17
N ASP A 81 21.52 -5.20 -17.04
CA ASP A 81 22.15 -5.46 -15.73
C ASP A 81 22.55 -4.16 -15.05
N GLY A 82 22.24 -4.04 -13.76
CA GLY A 82 22.51 -2.87 -12.93
C GLY A 82 21.37 -1.83 -12.91
N ASP A 83 20.36 -1.92 -13.78
CA ASP A 83 19.22 -1.02 -13.72
C ASP A 83 18.46 -1.20 -12.40
N ARG A 84 18.12 -0.09 -11.73
CA ARG A 84 17.22 -0.13 -10.56
C ARG A 84 15.78 -0.17 -11.03
N VAL A 85 14.97 -1.02 -10.40
CA VAL A 85 13.59 -1.29 -10.82
C VAL A 85 12.67 -1.37 -9.62
N ALA A 86 11.53 -0.66 -9.68
CA ALA A 86 10.36 -0.91 -8.83
C ALA A 86 9.30 -1.65 -9.64
N VAL A 87 8.62 -2.61 -9.01
CA VAL A 87 7.61 -3.42 -9.70
C VAL A 87 6.53 -3.89 -8.72
N PRO A 88 5.23 -3.74 -9.05
CA PRO A 88 4.15 -4.32 -8.29
C PRO A 88 4.03 -5.82 -8.56
N HIS A 89 3.50 -6.54 -7.59
CA HIS A 89 3.32 -7.99 -7.65
C HIS A 89 2.07 -8.46 -8.42
N HIS A 90 1.14 -7.56 -8.68
CA HIS A 90 -0.14 -7.85 -9.32
C HIS A 90 -0.32 -7.06 -10.62
N VAL A 91 -0.71 -7.75 -11.69
CA VAL A 91 -1.01 -7.15 -13.00
C VAL A 91 -2.23 -7.84 -13.60
N ALA A 92 -3.27 -7.09 -13.93
CA ALA A 92 -4.48 -7.60 -14.57
C ALA A 92 -4.19 -8.12 -16.00
N CYS A 93 -5.03 -9.03 -16.52
CA CYS A 93 -4.87 -9.53 -17.89
C CYS A 93 -5.26 -8.52 -18.99
N GLY A 94 -5.99 -7.44 -18.63
CA GLY A 94 -6.43 -6.39 -19.56
C GLY A 94 -7.60 -6.76 -20.48
N GLN A 95 -7.98 -8.04 -20.61
CA GLN A 95 -8.91 -8.51 -21.66
C GLN A 95 -10.14 -9.25 -21.16
N CYS A 96 -10.20 -9.68 -19.90
CA CYS A 96 -11.37 -10.39 -19.38
C CYS A 96 -12.58 -9.47 -19.19
N PRO A 97 -13.79 -10.00 -18.99
CA PRO A 97 -14.99 -9.18 -18.81
C PRO A 97 -14.89 -8.17 -17.66
N LEU A 98 -14.19 -8.50 -16.58
CA LEU A 98 -13.98 -7.59 -15.44
C LEU A 98 -13.04 -6.44 -15.81
N CYS A 99 -11.94 -6.74 -16.53
CA CYS A 99 -11.03 -5.70 -17.03
C CYS A 99 -11.74 -4.73 -17.97
N ARG A 100 -12.53 -5.25 -18.91
CA ARG A 100 -13.29 -4.41 -19.87
C ARG A 100 -14.35 -3.52 -19.22
N ARG A 101 -14.79 -3.87 -18.00
CA ARG A 101 -15.72 -3.06 -17.19
C ARG A 101 -15.04 -2.14 -16.16
N GLY A 102 -13.71 -2.05 -16.17
CA GLY A 102 -12.94 -1.23 -15.24
C GLY A 102 -12.68 -1.87 -13.86
N ALA A 103 -13.20 -3.08 -13.60
CA ALA A 103 -12.96 -3.80 -12.35
C ALA A 103 -11.65 -4.63 -12.41
N VAL A 104 -10.54 -3.97 -12.76
CA VAL A 104 -9.26 -4.62 -13.10
C VAL A 104 -8.64 -5.36 -11.92
N THR A 105 -8.79 -4.86 -10.69
CA THR A 105 -8.29 -5.50 -9.46
C THR A 105 -9.09 -6.74 -9.07
N MET A 106 -10.26 -6.94 -9.68
CA MET A 106 -11.10 -8.13 -9.51
C MET A 106 -10.83 -9.21 -10.59
N CYS A 107 -9.95 -8.91 -11.55
CA CYS A 107 -9.51 -9.89 -12.55
C CYS A 107 -8.84 -11.09 -11.87
N GLU A 108 -9.18 -12.32 -12.31
CA GLU A 108 -8.60 -13.52 -11.73
C GLU A 108 -7.07 -13.55 -11.85
N ALA A 109 -6.54 -13.17 -13.02
CA ALA A 109 -5.10 -13.08 -13.24
C ALA A 109 -4.42 -11.97 -12.39
N PHE A 110 -5.16 -11.01 -11.88
CA PHE A 110 -4.62 -10.00 -10.95
C PHE A 110 -4.19 -10.61 -9.62
N LYS A 111 -4.84 -11.69 -9.19
CA LYS A 111 -4.52 -12.38 -7.92
C LYS A 111 -3.25 -13.22 -7.97
N GLU A 112 -2.70 -13.46 -9.16
CA GLU A 112 -1.44 -14.19 -9.31
C GLU A 112 -0.28 -13.33 -8.78
N ASN A 113 0.55 -13.92 -7.91
CA ASN A 113 1.79 -13.27 -7.51
C ASN A 113 2.82 -13.36 -8.66
N LEU A 114 3.20 -12.21 -9.20
CA LEU A 114 4.15 -12.12 -10.31
C LEU A 114 5.60 -11.88 -9.84
N LEU A 115 5.86 -12.01 -8.54
CA LEU A 115 7.18 -11.98 -7.91
C LEU A 115 7.48 -13.37 -7.32
N ALA A 116 8.45 -14.08 -7.85
CA ALA A 116 8.80 -15.41 -7.39
C ALA A 116 10.21 -15.42 -6.76
N PRO A 117 10.35 -15.93 -5.53
CA PRO A 117 9.34 -16.58 -4.68
C PRO A 117 8.43 -15.62 -3.92
N GLY A 118 8.79 -14.35 -3.80
CA GLY A 118 8.23 -13.25 -3.04
C GLY A 118 9.34 -12.27 -2.67
N GLY A 119 9.00 -11.06 -2.22
CA GLY A 119 9.95 -9.97 -2.00
C GLY A 119 10.90 -10.14 -0.82
N PHE A 120 10.51 -10.93 0.21
CA PHE A 120 11.41 -11.20 1.34
C PHE A 120 12.44 -12.28 0.97
N ALA A 121 13.30 -11.93 0.03
CA ALA A 121 14.36 -12.76 -0.52
C ALA A 121 15.52 -11.91 -1.02
N ASP A 122 16.74 -12.49 -1.17
CA ASP A 122 17.87 -11.78 -1.79
C ASP A 122 17.62 -11.49 -3.27
N HIS A 123 16.91 -12.40 -3.95
CA HIS A 123 16.64 -12.29 -5.37
C HIS A 123 15.18 -12.66 -5.67
N VAL A 124 14.61 -11.97 -6.65
CA VAL A 124 13.22 -12.16 -7.08
C VAL A 124 13.16 -12.23 -8.61
N VAL A 125 12.50 -13.25 -9.12
CA VAL A 125 12.14 -13.33 -10.54
C VAL A 125 10.83 -12.56 -10.75
N VAL A 126 10.88 -11.53 -11.58
CA VAL A 126 9.70 -10.78 -12.04
C VAL A 126 9.14 -11.50 -13.27
N LYS A 127 7.91 -11.99 -13.17
CA LYS A 127 7.26 -12.75 -14.24
C LYS A 127 6.98 -11.87 -15.46
N ALA A 128 6.94 -12.49 -16.64
CA ALA A 128 6.86 -11.82 -17.94
C ALA A 128 5.76 -10.74 -18.02
N ARG A 129 4.56 -11.01 -17.45
CA ARG A 129 3.47 -10.02 -17.46
C ARG A 129 3.79 -8.78 -16.64
N ALA A 130 4.42 -8.91 -15.48
CA ALA A 130 4.84 -7.76 -14.67
C ALA A 130 6.03 -7.04 -15.31
N THR A 131 6.99 -7.77 -15.87
CA THR A 131 8.11 -7.20 -16.63
C THR A 131 7.61 -6.32 -17.78
N ALA A 132 6.67 -6.83 -18.60
CA ALA A 132 6.20 -6.15 -19.79
C ALA A 132 5.33 -4.92 -19.51
N HIS A 133 4.57 -4.93 -18.41
CA HIS A 133 3.53 -3.90 -18.19
C HIS A 133 3.74 -3.03 -16.95
N ALA A 134 4.46 -3.51 -15.96
CA ALA A 134 4.47 -2.89 -14.63
C ALA A 134 5.85 -2.54 -14.08
N ALA A 135 6.92 -3.17 -14.53
CA ALA A 135 8.28 -2.83 -14.12
C ALA A 135 8.63 -1.40 -14.54
N ARG A 136 9.18 -0.62 -13.60
CA ARG A 136 9.57 0.78 -13.81
C ARG A 136 11.07 0.92 -13.51
N LYS A 137 11.83 1.30 -14.53
CA LYS A 137 13.23 1.67 -14.37
C LYS A 137 13.31 2.98 -13.60
N LEU A 138 14.08 2.99 -12.53
CA LEU A 138 14.26 4.16 -11.67
C LEU A 138 15.43 5.01 -12.19
N PRO A 139 15.27 6.33 -12.27
CA PRO A 139 16.40 7.23 -12.52
C PRO A 139 17.32 7.28 -11.29
N ASP A 140 18.58 7.71 -11.49
CA ASP A 140 19.61 7.67 -10.43
C ASP A 140 19.28 8.56 -9.24
N ASP A 141 18.56 9.64 -9.44
CA ASP A 141 18.16 10.62 -8.43
C ASP A 141 16.93 10.22 -7.63
N LEU A 142 16.14 9.22 -8.06
CA LEU A 142 15.01 8.73 -7.27
C LEU A 142 15.49 7.71 -6.23
N ALA A 143 15.36 8.06 -4.96
CA ALA A 143 15.78 7.20 -3.85
C ALA A 143 14.96 5.90 -3.77
N ASP A 144 15.60 4.79 -3.37
CA ASP A 144 14.92 3.51 -3.13
C ASP A 144 13.82 3.63 -2.07
N ASP A 145 14.01 4.50 -1.07
CA ASP A 145 13.06 4.78 0.01
C ASP A 145 11.78 5.49 -0.43
N VAL A 146 11.82 6.18 -1.56
CA VAL A 146 10.66 6.76 -2.20
C VAL A 146 10.00 5.71 -3.11
N ALA A 147 10.81 5.07 -3.96
CA ALA A 147 10.33 4.14 -4.97
C ALA A 147 9.67 2.88 -4.39
N VAL A 148 10.08 2.42 -3.20
CA VAL A 148 9.48 1.25 -2.51
C VAL A 148 8.01 1.47 -2.15
N PHE A 149 7.56 2.72 -2.06
CA PHE A 149 6.17 3.06 -1.83
C PHE A 149 5.31 3.07 -3.10
N MET A 150 5.85 2.77 -4.27
CA MET A 150 5.07 2.80 -5.52
C MET A 150 3.83 1.92 -5.43
N GLU A 151 3.95 0.70 -4.91
CA GLU A 151 2.82 -0.23 -4.77
C GLU A 151 1.81 0.26 -3.75
N PRO A 152 2.14 0.53 -2.46
CA PRO A 152 1.17 0.96 -1.48
C PRO A 152 0.55 2.34 -1.79
N ALA A 153 1.29 3.27 -2.38
CA ALA A 153 0.74 4.56 -2.78
C ALA A 153 -0.26 4.43 -3.94
N ALA A 154 -0.07 3.46 -4.85
CA ALA A 154 -1.06 3.18 -5.89
C ALA A 154 -2.36 2.60 -5.33
N CYS A 155 -2.28 1.78 -4.27
CA CYS A 155 -3.46 1.31 -3.54
C CYS A 155 -4.23 2.49 -2.94
N VAL A 156 -3.52 3.44 -2.31
CA VAL A 156 -4.10 4.67 -1.74
C VAL A 156 -4.73 5.52 -2.84
N LEU A 157 -3.99 5.79 -3.92
CA LEU A 157 -4.47 6.61 -5.04
C LEU A 157 -5.77 6.08 -5.64
N ARG A 158 -5.90 4.75 -5.75
CA ARG A 158 -7.14 4.12 -6.20
C ARG A 158 -8.31 4.44 -5.28
N GLY A 159 -8.15 4.34 -3.97
CA GLY A 159 -9.17 4.72 -2.99
C GLY A 159 -9.56 6.19 -3.10
N VAL A 160 -8.57 7.07 -3.23
CA VAL A 160 -8.76 8.52 -3.40
C VAL A 160 -9.56 8.82 -4.68
N ARG A 161 -9.25 8.19 -5.80
CA ARG A 161 -9.99 8.35 -7.07
C ARG A 161 -11.44 7.86 -6.98
N HIS A 162 -11.67 6.73 -6.29
CA HIS A 162 -13.03 6.20 -6.10
C HIS A 162 -13.89 7.09 -5.21
N ALA A 163 -13.31 7.80 -4.26
CA ALA A 163 -14.03 8.70 -3.37
C ALA A 163 -14.67 9.88 -4.13
N ASN A 164 -14.05 10.32 -5.22
CA ASN A 164 -14.50 11.46 -6.05
C ASN A 164 -14.72 12.73 -5.21
N ILE A 165 -13.65 13.20 -4.59
CA ILE A 165 -13.61 14.35 -3.68
C ILE A 165 -13.50 15.65 -4.50
N ALA A 166 -14.13 16.72 -4.05
CA ALA A 166 -13.89 18.05 -4.61
C ALA A 166 -12.45 18.51 -4.31
N PRO A 167 -11.72 19.14 -5.27
CA PRO A 167 -10.31 19.50 -5.07
C PRO A 167 -10.04 20.42 -3.87
N ASP A 168 -11.01 21.22 -3.45
CA ASP A 168 -11.00 22.15 -2.33
C ASP A 168 -11.83 21.68 -1.13
N GLY A 169 -12.20 20.40 -1.13
CA GLY A 169 -13.05 19.77 -0.13
C GLY A 169 -12.34 19.44 1.17
N VAL A 170 -12.93 18.55 1.95
CA VAL A 170 -12.40 18.06 3.22
C VAL A 170 -12.35 16.53 3.21
N ALA A 171 -11.20 15.96 3.52
CA ALA A 171 -11.02 14.53 3.75
C ALA A 171 -10.69 14.25 5.21
N VAL A 172 -11.19 13.13 5.71
CA VAL A 172 -10.80 12.57 7.01
C VAL A 172 -10.04 11.26 6.78
N VAL A 173 -8.91 11.10 7.45
CA VAL A 173 -8.17 9.85 7.50
C VAL A 173 -8.27 9.30 8.92
N GLN A 174 -8.91 8.14 9.08
CA GLN A 174 -8.95 7.40 10.34
C GLN A 174 -7.72 6.52 10.44
N GLY A 175 -6.88 6.78 11.44
CA GLY A 175 -5.59 6.16 11.67
C GLY A 175 -4.41 6.99 11.17
N GLY A 176 -3.50 7.35 12.07
CA GLY A 176 -2.21 8.03 11.80
C GLY A 176 -1.04 7.05 11.68
N GLY A 177 -1.30 5.79 11.35
CA GLY A 177 -0.26 4.80 11.03
C GLY A 177 0.34 5.01 9.65
N GLY A 178 1.25 4.13 9.23
CA GLY A 178 1.95 4.25 7.94
C GLY A 178 1.02 4.42 6.74
N MET A 179 -0.07 3.63 6.67
CA MET A 179 -1.04 3.75 5.57
C MET A 179 -1.90 5.02 5.66
N GLY A 180 -2.27 5.45 6.89
CA GLY A 180 -3.03 6.69 7.05
C GLY A 180 -2.21 7.93 6.68
N LEU A 181 -0.96 7.99 7.11
CA LEU A 181 -0.05 9.08 6.73
C LEU A 181 0.29 9.05 5.23
N LEU A 182 0.35 7.85 4.61
CA LEU A 182 0.47 7.74 3.16
C LEU A 182 -0.78 8.27 2.44
N HIS A 183 -2.00 8.07 3.00
CA HIS A 183 -3.22 8.73 2.48
C HIS A 183 -3.10 10.24 2.54
N LEU A 184 -2.63 10.80 3.65
CA LEU A 184 -2.41 12.25 3.77
C LEU A 184 -1.49 12.76 2.65
N LEU A 185 -0.33 12.12 2.46
CA LEU A 185 0.64 12.53 1.43
C LEU A 185 0.08 12.42 0.01
N VAL A 186 -0.61 11.32 -0.32
CA VAL A 186 -1.22 11.12 -1.64
C VAL A 186 -2.36 12.11 -1.87
N LEU A 187 -3.22 12.35 -0.87
CA LEU A 187 -4.30 13.34 -0.95
C LEU A 187 -3.74 14.74 -1.23
N SER A 188 -2.70 15.16 -0.50
CA SER A 188 -2.06 16.46 -0.69
C SER A 188 -1.39 16.59 -2.06
N ALA A 189 -0.78 15.51 -2.56
CA ALA A 189 -0.15 15.49 -3.87
C ALA A 189 -1.18 15.53 -5.03
N VAL A 190 -2.36 14.92 -4.85
CA VAL A 190 -3.44 14.90 -5.87
C VAL A 190 -4.27 16.18 -5.83
N TYR A 191 -4.54 16.68 -4.63
CA TYR A 191 -5.41 17.84 -4.37
C TYR A 191 -4.71 18.83 -3.43
N PRO A 192 -3.86 19.72 -3.92
CA PRO A 192 -3.08 20.63 -3.06
C PRO A 192 -3.92 21.61 -2.23
N GLN A 193 -5.19 21.79 -2.52
CA GLN A 193 -6.12 22.65 -1.79
C GLN A 193 -7.05 21.90 -0.83
N LEU A 194 -6.95 20.56 -0.81
CA LEU A 194 -7.76 19.71 0.04
C LEU A 194 -7.36 19.86 1.50
N ARG A 195 -8.32 20.08 2.38
CA ARG A 195 -8.09 20.10 3.82
C ARG A 195 -8.21 18.69 4.38
N VAL A 196 -7.15 18.21 5.03
CA VAL A 196 -7.14 16.83 5.56
C VAL A 196 -7.10 16.84 7.07
N LEU A 197 -8.08 16.18 7.71
CA LEU A 197 -8.09 15.88 9.14
C LEU A 197 -7.62 14.44 9.36
N VAL A 198 -6.59 14.24 10.19
CA VAL A 198 -6.14 12.91 10.62
C VAL A 198 -6.66 12.62 12.02
N ILE A 199 -7.25 11.43 12.23
CA ILE A 199 -7.79 11.00 13.53
C ILE A 199 -6.94 9.82 14.04
N ASP A 200 -6.27 9.99 15.18
CA ASP A 200 -5.50 8.92 15.81
C ASP A 200 -5.51 9.08 17.34
N PRO A 201 -5.60 7.99 18.14
CA PRO A 201 -5.53 8.09 19.59
C PRO A 201 -4.16 8.51 20.12
N MET A 202 -3.06 8.21 19.39
CA MET A 202 -1.69 8.51 19.82
C MET A 202 -1.31 9.94 19.45
N GLU A 203 -0.81 10.71 20.42
CA GLU A 203 -0.44 12.12 20.20
C GLU A 203 0.73 12.25 19.23
N GLU A 204 1.73 11.39 19.36
CA GLU A 204 2.91 11.38 18.49
C GLU A 204 2.53 11.18 17.01
N ARG A 205 1.47 10.39 16.73
CA ARG A 205 0.93 10.18 15.37
C ARG A 205 0.22 11.44 14.87
N ARG A 206 -0.51 12.12 15.75
CA ARG A 206 -1.18 13.39 15.41
C ARG A 206 -0.18 14.49 15.13
N ASP A 207 0.90 14.59 15.92
CA ASP A 207 1.97 15.57 15.71
C ASP A 207 2.69 15.33 14.39
N LEU A 208 2.99 14.06 14.08
CA LEU A 208 3.57 13.69 12.81
C LEU A 208 2.65 14.03 11.62
N ALA A 209 1.34 13.79 11.75
CA ALA A 209 0.37 14.16 10.73
C ALA A 209 0.37 15.68 10.47
N ARG A 210 0.42 16.50 11.51
CA ARG A 210 0.54 17.97 11.38
C ARG A 210 1.85 18.37 10.69
N GLY A 211 2.96 17.73 11.08
CA GLY A 211 4.27 17.95 10.46
C GLY A 211 4.31 17.56 8.98
N LEU A 212 3.47 16.62 8.54
CA LEU A 212 3.32 16.19 7.14
C LEU A 212 2.24 16.98 6.37
N GLY A 213 1.66 18.02 6.96
CA GLY A 213 0.75 18.93 6.26
C GLY A 213 -0.74 18.66 6.47
N ALA A 214 -1.13 17.87 7.48
CA ALA A 214 -2.54 17.78 7.85
C ALA A 214 -3.05 19.15 8.35
N GLU A 215 -4.21 19.60 7.86
CA GLU A 215 -4.90 20.81 8.31
C GLU A 215 -5.22 20.75 9.80
N ALA A 216 -5.61 19.56 10.26
CA ALA A 216 -5.82 19.28 11.69
C ALA A 216 -5.53 17.81 11.99
N ALA A 217 -5.23 17.53 13.27
CA ALA A 217 -5.16 16.17 13.77
C ALA A 217 -5.80 16.11 15.17
N ALA A 218 -6.67 15.13 15.42
CA ALA A 218 -7.48 15.05 16.62
C ALA A 218 -7.54 13.63 17.21
N ALA A 219 -7.82 13.52 18.51
CA ALA A 219 -8.17 12.26 19.12
C ALA A 219 -9.57 11.80 18.65
N PRO A 220 -9.84 10.48 18.63
CA PRO A 220 -11.18 9.98 18.30
C PRO A 220 -12.29 10.51 19.22
N GLY A 221 -13.53 10.50 18.75
CA GLY A 221 -14.71 10.92 19.49
C GLY A 221 -15.03 12.40 19.31
N ASP A 222 -15.33 13.11 20.40
CA ASP A 222 -15.80 14.49 20.33
C ASP A 222 -14.75 15.48 19.85
N ASP A 223 -13.46 15.20 20.11
CA ASP A 223 -12.35 16.00 19.60
C ASP A 223 -12.30 15.99 18.08
N ALA A 224 -12.39 14.80 17.49
CA ALA A 224 -12.45 14.64 16.04
C ALA A 224 -13.67 15.34 15.43
N ARG A 225 -14.85 15.24 16.07
CA ARG A 225 -16.05 15.92 15.60
C ARG A 225 -15.92 17.44 15.64
N ARG A 226 -15.39 17.99 16.74
CA ARG A 226 -15.15 19.44 16.86
C ARG A 226 -14.14 19.93 15.81
N ALA A 227 -13.01 19.23 15.68
CA ALA A 227 -12.00 19.56 14.68
C ALA A 227 -12.57 19.53 13.25
N LEU A 228 -13.36 18.51 12.92
CA LEU A 228 -14.01 18.39 11.62
C LEU A 228 -14.96 19.56 11.34
N MET A 229 -15.80 19.96 12.32
CA MET A 229 -16.72 21.08 12.14
C MET A 229 -15.98 22.37 11.84
N VAL A 230 -14.82 22.59 12.46
CA VAL A 230 -13.96 23.76 12.17
C VAL A 230 -13.37 23.66 10.76
N VAL A 231 -12.74 22.52 10.42
CA VAL A 231 -12.05 22.32 9.13
C VAL A 231 -13.03 22.35 7.95
N SER A 232 -14.28 21.89 8.15
CA SER A 232 -15.29 21.76 7.10
C SER A 232 -16.32 22.89 7.07
N ASP A 233 -16.13 23.95 7.84
CA ASP A 233 -17.12 25.05 7.99
C ASP A 233 -18.52 24.54 8.36
N GLY A 234 -18.58 23.48 9.18
CA GLY A 234 -19.82 22.86 9.66
C GLY A 234 -20.46 21.84 8.75
N LEU A 235 -19.89 21.56 7.56
CA LEU A 235 -20.50 20.66 6.56
C LEU A 235 -20.24 19.16 6.80
N GLY A 236 -19.07 18.81 7.38
CA GLY A 236 -18.57 17.44 7.44
C GLY A 236 -17.63 17.10 6.27
N ALA A 237 -17.14 15.87 6.22
CA ALA A 237 -16.14 15.43 5.25
C ALA A 237 -16.75 15.00 3.90
N ASP A 238 -16.10 15.33 2.79
CA ASP A 238 -16.39 14.78 1.46
C ASP A 238 -16.10 13.28 1.42
N ALA A 239 -15.00 12.88 2.05
CA ALA A 239 -14.64 11.48 2.19
C ALA A 239 -13.99 11.18 3.54
N VAL A 240 -14.25 9.99 4.07
CA VAL A 240 -13.57 9.40 5.21
C VAL A 240 -12.85 8.13 4.76
N PHE A 241 -11.53 8.08 4.93
CA PHE A 241 -10.73 6.90 4.61
C PHE A 241 -10.50 6.08 5.88
N ASP A 242 -11.07 4.89 5.92
CA ASP A 242 -10.85 3.96 7.04
C ASP A 242 -9.61 3.11 6.79
N THR A 243 -8.52 3.46 7.45
CA THR A 243 -7.24 2.73 7.39
C THR A 243 -7.00 1.83 8.61
N VAL A 244 -7.97 1.75 9.51
CA VAL A 244 -7.90 0.97 10.75
C VAL A 244 -8.67 -0.34 10.64
N GLY A 245 -9.88 -0.27 10.05
CA GLY A 245 -10.79 -1.40 9.90
C GLY A 245 -11.65 -1.68 11.12
N GLY A 246 -12.67 -2.49 10.91
CA GLY A 246 -13.59 -2.94 11.94
C GLY A 246 -14.97 -2.27 11.90
N ALA A 247 -16.00 -3.07 12.21
CA ALA A 247 -17.40 -2.66 12.10
C ALA A 247 -17.74 -1.45 12.97
N SER A 248 -17.15 -1.34 14.15
CA SER A 248 -17.41 -0.25 15.10
C SER A 248 -16.96 1.13 14.61
N LEU A 249 -16.02 1.18 13.67
CA LEU A 249 -15.52 2.45 13.12
C LEU A 249 -16.39 2.96 11.96
N LEU A 250 -17.11 2.07 11.28
CA LEU A 250 -17.91 2.43 10.11
C LEU A 250 -19.05 3.41 10.43
N ASP A 251 -19.80 3.18 11.52
CA ASP A 251 -20.86 4.10 11.97
C ASP A 251 -20.30 5.48 12.30
N GLY A 252 -19.15 5.51 13.00
CA GLY A 252 -18.43 6.74 13.30
C GLY A 252 -17.96 7.45 12.03
N ALA A 253 -17.45 6.70 11.05
CA ALA A 253 -17.00 7.23 9.77
C ALA A 253 -18.16 7.84 8.98
N LEU A 254 -19.31 7.16 8.91
CA LEU A 254 -20.51 7.69 8.27
C LEU A 254 -21.02 8.99 8.91
N ALA A 255 -20.96 9.07 10.25
CA ALA A 255 -21.37 10.28 10.98
C ALA A 255 -20.46 11.49 10.72
N LEU A 256 -19.21 11.27 10.30
CA LEU A 256 -18.28 12.33 9.93
C LEU A 256 -18.47 12.84 8.50
N THR A 257 -19.16 12.08 7.62
CA THR A 257 -19.38 12.53 6.24
C THR A 257 -20.50 13.57 6.14
N ARG A 258 -20.30 14.56 5.27
CA ARG A 258 -21.39 15.44 4.84
C ARG A 258 -22.49 14.68 4.08
N PRO A 259 -23.67 15.26 3.84
CA PRO A 259 -24.60 14.74 2.83
C PRO A 259 -23.88 14.61 1.47
N GLY A 260 -24.10 13.50 0.75
CA GLY A 260 -23.42 13.17 -0.50
C GLY A 260 -21.98 12.69 -0.37
N GLY A 261 -21.43 12.63 0.85
CA GLY A 261 -20.07 12.18 1.12
C GLY A 261 -19.89 10.66 1.02
N ALA A 262 -18.64 10.20 1.17
CA ALA A 262 -18.30 8.79 1.06
C ALA A 262 -17.43 8.28 2.22
N VAL A 263 -17.61 7.02 2.60
CA VAL A 263 -16.63 6.27 3.39
C VAL A 263 -15.91 5.29 2.49
N VAL A 264 -14.58 5.30 2.50
CA VAL A 264 -13.73 4.37 1.77
C VAL A 264 -13.15 3.35 2.73
N LEU A 265 -13.54 2.10 2.59
CA LEU A 265 -13.02 0.96 3.34
C LEU A 265 -11.70 0.53 2.70
N PHE A 266 -10.59 0.72 3.42
CA PHE A 266 -9.24 0.43 2.93
C PHE A 266 -8.57 -0.69 3.73
N ALA A 267 -8.88 -0.82 5.01
CA ALA A 267 -8.28 -1.82 5.89
C ALA A 267 -9.02 -3.17 5.84
N HIS A 268 -8.30 -4.23 6.23
CA HIS A 268 -8.90 -5.55 6.44
C HIS A 268 -9.80 -5.55 7.67
N ALA A 269 -10.91 -6.28 7.60
CA ALA A 269 -11.75 -6.65 8.73
C ALA A 269 -11.51 -8.11 9.10
N SER A 270 -11.91 -8.51 10.31
CA SER A 270 -11.87 -9.90 10.74
C SER A 270 -12.81 -10.77 9.91
N ALA A 271 -12.46 -12.04 9.71
CA ALA A 271 -13.32 -12.96 8.97
C ALA A 271 -14.71 -13.06 9.62
N GLY A 272 -15.76 -12.86 8.82
CA GLY A 272 -17.15 -12.90 9.29
C GLY A 272 -17.60 -11.66 10.05
N GLU A 273 -16.78 -10.63 10.19
CA GLU A 273 -17.18 -9.38 10.82
C GLU A 273 -18.24 -8.66 9.98
N CYS A 274 -19.34 -8.27 10.60
CA CYS A 274 -20.46 -7.59 9.99
C CYS A 274 -20.67 -6.22 10.63
N ALA A 275 -20.89 -5.19 9.81
CA ALA A 275 -21.27 -3.88 10.29
C ALA A 275 -22.81 -3.70 10.15
N GLY A 276 -23.42 -3.03 11.13
CA GLY A 276 -24.82 -2.63 11.08
C GLY A 276 -24.94 -1.11 11.20
N PHE A 277 -25.67 -0.48 10.28
CA PHE A 277 -25.92 0.96 10.30
C PHE A 277 -27.36 1.25 9.92
N GLU A 278 -27.89 2.41 10.36
CA GLU A 278 -29.21 2.84 10.00
C GLU A 278 -29.32 3.17 8.51
N LEU A 279 -30.23 2.51 7.78
CA LEU A 279 -30.37 2.67 6.33
C LEU A 279 -30.70 4.11 5.91
N ASN A 280 -31.44 4.86 6.72
CA ASN A 280 -31.72 6.28 6.44
C ASN A 280 -30.46 7.16 6.44
N THR A 281 -29.41 6.74 7.12
CA THR A 281 -28.12 7.43 7.09
C THR A 281 -27.51 7.43 5.69
N LEU A 282 -27.72 6.37 4.91
CA LEU A 282 -27.31 6.32 3.50
C LEU A 282 -28.38 6.97 2.60
N PHE A 283 -29.67 6.52 2.70
CA PHE A 283 -30.72 6.88 1.77
C PHE A 283 -31.04 8.39 1.78
N LYS A 284 -31.32 8.95 2.97
CA LYS A 284 -31.75 10.37 3.07
C LYS A 284 -30.64 11.39 2.85
N TYR A 285 -29.41 10.98 3.06
CA TYR A 285 -28.24 11.85 2.93
C TYR A 285 -27.38 11.52 1.71
N GLU A 286 -27.81 10.57 0.85
CA GLU A 286 -27.10 10.14 -0.36
C GLU A 286 -25.62 9.78 -0.09
N ARG A 287 -25.32 9.23 1.09
CA ARG A 287 -23.97 8.81 1.47
C ARG A 287 -23.58 7.52 0.78
N ARG A 288 -22.29 7.32 0.56
CA ARG A 288 -21.74 6.14 -0.12
C ARG A 288 -20.79 5.39 0.79
N ILE A 289 -20.77 4.06 0.68
CA ILE A 289 -19.74 3.19 1.26
C ILE A 289 -19.04 2.50 0.10
N LEU A 290 -17.73 2.65 0.01
CA LEU A 290 -16.90 2.20 -1.12
C LEU A 290 -15.82 1.27 -0.61
N GLY A 291 -15.68 0.07 -1.19
CA GLY A 291 -14.50 -0.77 -1.00
C GLY A 291 -13.38 -0.34 -1.97
N SER A 292 -12.15 -0.30 -1.49
CA SER A 292 -10.98 -0.11 -2.33
C SER A 292 -9.98 -1.23 -2.09
N TYR A 293 -9.63 -1.97 -3.15
CA TYR A 293 -8.73 -3.12 -3.08
C TYR A 293 -7.61 -2.99 -4.08
N SER A 294 -6.36 -2.93 -3.58
CA SER A 294 -5.12 -2.87 -4.34
C SER A 294 -5.03 -1.68 -5.31
N GLY A 295 -3.92 -1.53 -6.04
CA GLY A 295 -3.69 -0.49 -7.06
C GLY A 295 -3.68 -1.07 -8.48
N ALA A 296 -4.34 -0.42 -9.43
CA ALA A 296 -4.29 -0.79 -10.84
C ALA A 296 -3.02 -0.27 -11.52
N LEU A 297 -2.71 -0.76 -12.73
CA LEU A 297 -1.54 -0.29 -13.50
C LEU A 297 -1.55 1.22 -13.76
N GLU A 298 -2.72 1.81 -13.99
CA GLU A 298 -2.84 3.26 -14.17
C GLU A 298 -2.51 4.02 -12.88
N ASP A 299 -2.93 3.48 -11.71
CA ASP A 299 -2.61 4.07 -10.41
C ASP A 299 -1.10 3.97 -10.13
N GLN A 300 -0.46 2.81 -10.46
CA GLN A 300 0.99 2.63 -10.40
C GLN A 300 1.73 3.65 -11.27
N SER A 301 1.29 3.82 -12.51
CA SER A 301 1.90 4.76 -13.46
C SER A 301 1.77 6.21 -12.97
N ARG A 302 0.61 6.58 -12.43
CA ARG A 302 0.39 7.95 -11.92
C ARG A 302 1.22 8.23 -10.67
N VAL A 303 1.28 7.28 -9.73
CA VAL A 303 2.13 7.38 -8.53
C VAL A 303 3.60 7.54 -8.94
N PHE A 304 4.07 6.71 -9.88
CA PHE A 304 5.45 6.80 -10.35
C PHE A 304 5.75 8.17 -10.95
N SER A 305 4.85 8.74 -11.78
CA SER A 305 5.01 10.12 -12.29
C SER A 305 5.09 11.15 -11.15
N MET A 306 4.21 11.03 -10.14
CA MET A 306 4.22 11.95 -8.99
C MET A 306 5.53 11.87 -8.18
N MET A 307 6.13 10.69 -8.07
CA MET A 307 7.44 10.50 -7.45
C MET A 307 8.56 11.13 -8.28
N LEU A 308 8.53 10.95 -9.61
CA LEU A 308 9.51 11.57 -10.52
C LEU A 308 9.43 13.10 -10.54
N GLU A 309 8.23 13.65 -10.41
CA GLU A 309 7.96 15.09 -10.33
C GLU A 309 8.29 15.70 -8.95
N GLY A 310 8.63 14.87 -7.95
CA GLY A 310 8.83 15.29 -6.56
C GLY A 310 7.53 15.71 -5.85
N ALA A 311 6.37 15.47 -6.46
CA ALA A 311 5.06 15.78 -5.88
C ALA A 311 4.65 14.79 -4.78
N LEU A 312 5.25 13.59 -4.74
CA LEU A 312 5.02 12.57 -3.73
C LEU A 312 6.35 12.03 -3.21
N ASP A 313 6.71 12.40 -2.00
CA ASP A 313 7.86 11.83 -1.27
C ASP A 313 7.40 11.23 0.07
N PRO A 314 7.18 9.90 0.13
CA PRO A 314 6.81 9.21 1.36
C PRO A 314 8.00 8.75 2.21
N SER A 315 9.23 9.12 1.91
CA SER A 315 10.44 8.63 2.60
C SER A 315 10.44 8.93 4.11
N ALA A 316 9.80 10.03 4.53
CA ALA A 316 9.61 10.36 5.95
C ALA A 316 8.81 9.32 6.74
N LEU A 317 8.08 8.43 6.06
CA LEU A 317 7.35 7.32 6.68
C LEU A 317 8.24 6.11 7.00
N VAL A 318 9.47 6.05 6.50
CA VAL A 318 10.41 4.97 6.80
C VAL A 318 10.92 5.14 8.23
N SER A 319 10.38 4.34 9.16
CA SER A 319 10.75 4.42 10.57
C SER A 319 11.86 3.45 10.97
N HIS A 320 12.00 2.33 10.27
CA HIS A 320 13.00 1.30 10.58
C HIS A 320 13.61 0.73 9.30
N ARG A 321 14.93 0.43 9.38
CA ARG A 321 15.67 -0.32 8.38
C ARG A 321 16.38 -1.46 9.09
N LEU A 322 16.11 -2.68 8.65
CA LEU A 322 16.62 -3.89 9.26
C LEU A 322 17.24 -4.79 8.19
N PRO A 323 18.28 -5.57 8.53
CA PRO A 323 18.68 -6.69 7.68
C PRO A 323 17.52 -7.66 7.48
N LEU A 324 17.44 -8.28 6.30
CA LEU A 324 16.36 -9.22 6.00
C LEU A 324 16.33 -10.41 6.98
N VAL A 325 17.48 -10.83 7.50
CA VAL A 325 17.59 -11.90 8.52
C VAL A 325 16.87 -11.55 9.82
N ASP A 326 16.69 -10.26 10.12
CA ASP A 326 15.98 -9.75 11.31
C ASP A 326 14.47 -9.59 11.07
N PHE A 327 13.92 -10.26 10.07
CA PHE A 327 12.51 -10.17 9.69
C PHE A 327 11.55 -10.36 10.88
N ALA A 328 11.81 -11.37 11.75
CA ALA A 328 10.98 -11.63 12.93
C ALA A 328 10.98 -10.45 13.93
N THR A 329 12.12 -9.76 14.07
CA THR A 329 12.23 -8.53 14.87
C THR A 329 11.37 -7.42 14.29
N GLY A 330 11.42 -7.21 12.98
CA GLY A 330 10.57 -6.22 12.30
C GLY A 330 9.08 -6.51 12.45
N VAL A 331 8.66 -7.76 12.31
CA VAL A 331 7.28 -8.18 12.55
C VAL A 331 6.85 -7.87 14.00
N ALA A 332 7.71 -8.15 14.99
CA ALA A 332 7.43 -7.86 16.39
C ALA A 332 7.27 -6.35 16.66
N ILE A 333 8.12 -5.50 16.07
CA ILE A 333 8.03 -4.03 16.14
C ILE A 333 6.70 -3.55 15.54
N ALA A 334 6.34 -4.06 14.35
CA ALA A 334 5.10 -3.67 13.68
C ALA A 334 3.85 -4.06 14.50
N ARG A 335 3.82 -5.26 15.10
CA ARG A 335 2.71 -5.72 15.98
C ARG A 335 2.54 -4.85 17.21
N ARG A 336 3.62 -4.29 17.76
CA ARG A 336 3.55 -3.32 18.88
C ARG A 336 3.15 -1.92 18.45
N ARG A 337 2.93 -1.70 17.14
CA ARG A 337 2.58 -0.38 16.54
C ARG A 337 3.66 0.70 16.76
N GLU A 338 4.89 0.28 16.93
CA GLU A 338 6.07 1.15 17.14
C GLU A 338 6.70 1.64 15.81
N SER A 339 6.12 1.25 14.68
CA SER A 339 6.61 1.61 13.35
C SER A 339 5.55 2.29 12.48
N LEU A 340 6.03 2.96 11.42
CA LEU A 340 5.21 3.41 10.28
C LEU A 340 5.43 2.49 9.08
N LYS A 341 6.64 2.52 8.51
CA LYS A 341 7.11 1.59 7.50
C LYS A 341 8.44 0.99 7.93
N ILE A 342 8.51 -0.33 7.89
CA ILE A 342 9.75 -1.08 8.10
C ILE A 342 10.24 -1.52 6.73
N LEU A 343 11.50 -1.24 6.45
CA LEU A 343 12.20 -1.71 5.26
C LEU A 343 13.23 -2.76 5.66
N PHE A 344 13.31 -3.82 4.87
CA PHE A 344 14.36 -4.84 4.98
C PHE A 344 15.29 -4.75 3.79
N ALA A 345 16.59 -4.91 4.05
CA ALA A 345 17.62 -5.07 3.03
C ALA A 345 18.29 -6.45 3.20
N PRO A 346 18.51 -7.20 2.11
CA PRO A 346 19.28 -8.45 2.14
C PRO A 346 20.74 -8.28 2.58
#